data_8fb1e44c062f9fb7b5d96e7cc1fb94c2
#
_entry.id   8fb1e44c062f9fb7b5d96e7cc1fb94c2
#
_cell.length_a   1.000
_cell.length_b   1.000
_cell.length_c   1.000
_cell.angle_alpha   90.00
_cell.angle_beta   90.00
_cell.angle_gamma   90.00
#
_symmetry.space_group_name_H-M   'P 1'
#
loop_
_entity.id
_entity.type
_entity.pdbx_description
1 polymer ?
#
loop_
_entity_poly.entity_id
_entity_poly.type
_entity_poly.pdbx_seq_one_letter_code
_entity_poly.pdbx_strand_id
1 'polypeptide(L)'
;MNTVIFACVHNAGRSQMAAAFFNTLADPAKAHAVSAGTQPGARVHPEVLTAMAEVGVDLSDAKPQRLTDELSQGAQWLITMGCGEACPHVPGLKRDDWTLEDPKGKPVEQVRRIRDDVASRIARFVERQGWSRQERRVAVRAATPADLPSVLRLLGAASLPLEGVEAHFGDFLVAEVDGQLAAAGGLEVYGDAALLRSVVVSPTSRGLGLGRRLTEALVEHATKRGAPSLYLLTTTAEDYFPRLGFVRTTRDALPQGLHASAELRGACPQSAVVMHRSPRALAG
;
A
#
# COMPACT_ATOMS: atom_id res chain seq x y z
N MET A 1 9.32 6.94 -20.15
CA MET A 1 9.63 6.72 -18.71
C MET A 1 11.11 6.98 -18.52
N ASN A 2 11.48 7.78 -17.51
CA ASN A 2 12.88 8.13 -17.28
C ASN A 2 13.59 7.01 -16.50
N THR A 3 14.81 6.65 -16.91
CA THR A 3 15.65 5.69 -16.18
C THR A 3 16.82 6.41 -15.51
N VAL A 4 17.03 6.15 -14.22
CA VAL A 4 18.15 6.66 -13.44
C VAL A 4 19.04 5.50 -13.02
N ILE A 5 20.34 5.59 -13.30
CA ILE A 5 21.32 4.63 -12.82
C ILE A 5 22.04 5.20 -11.61
N PHE A 6 22.01 4.48 -10.51
CA PHE A 6 22.86 4.72 -9.35
C PHE A 6 24.05 3.77 -9.39
N ALA A 7 25.28 4.32 -9.44
CA ALA A 7 26.48 3.53 -9.60
C ALA A 7 27.49 3.74 -8.46
N CYS A 8 28.06 2.65 -7.99
CA CYS A 8 29.22 2.67 -7.09
C CYS A 8 30.21 1.56 -7.52
N VAL A 9 31.30 1.36 -6.81
CA VAL A 9 32.28 0.33 -7.20
C VAL A 9 31.66 -1.06 -7.16
N HIS A 10 31.13 -1.49 -6.03
CA HIS A 10 30.73 -2.88 -5.80
C HIS A 10 29.24 -3.18 -6.00
N ASN A 11 28.39 -2.17 -6.19
CA ASN A 11 26.92 -2.34 -6.25
C ASN A 11 26.35 -3.18 -5.08
N ALA A 12 26.98 -3.08 -3.93
CA ALA A 12 26.66 -3.91 -2.76
C ALA A 12 26.18 -3.10 -1.53
N GLY A 13 26.15 -1.76 -1.64
CA GLY A 13 25.74 -0.85 -0.56
C GLY A 13 25.07 0.41 -1.11
N ARG A 14 25.83 1.50 -1.32
CA ARG A 14 25.35 2.84 -1.66
C ARG A 14 24.34 2.87 -2.81
N SER A 15 24.70 2.29 -3.95
CA SER A 15 23.84 2.29 -5.15
C SER A 15 22.59 1.44 -5.00
N GLN A 16 22.65 0.35 -4.21
CA GLN A 16 21.47 -0.47 -3.89
C GLN A 16 20.49 0.32 -3.01
N MET A 17 20.98 0.97 -1.94
CA MET A 17 20.14 1.85 -1.11
C MET A 17 19.50 2.97 -1.93
N ALA A 18 20.28 3.61 -2.80
CA ALA A 18 19.82 4.73 -3.62
C ALA A 18 18.70 4.32 -4.60
N ALA A 19 18.89 3.23 -5.33
CA ALA A 19 17.87 2.73 -6.27
C ALA A 19 16.60 2.31 -5.54
N ALA A 20 16.71 1.65 -4.38
CA ALA A 20 15.56 1.25 -3.59
C ALA A 20 14.76 2.44 -3.06
N PHE A 21 15.42 3.44 -2.46
CA PHE A 21 14.74 4.67 -2.03
C PHE A 21 14.12 5.43 -3.20
N PHE A 22 14.81 5.53 -4.33
CA PHE A 22 14.26 6.17 -5.52
C PHE A 22 12.96 5.50 -5.97
N ASN A 23 12.96 4.17 -6.10
CA ASN A 23 11.79 3.41 -6.55
C ASN A 23 10.64 3.43 -5.52
N THR A 24 10.94 3.71 -4.26
CA THR A 24 9.92 3.95 -3.22
C THR A 24 9.30 5.33 -3.35
N LEU A 25 10.09 6.38 -3.63
CA LEU A 25 9.67 7.78 -3.60
C LEU A 25 9.18 8.30 -4.95
N ALA A 26 9.74 7.81 -6.06
CA ALA A 26 9.35 8.24 -7.39
C ALA A 26 8.03 7.62 -7.85
N ASP A 27 7.28 8.39 -8.64
CA ASP A 27 6.13 7.90 -9.38
C ASP A 27 6.60 6.91 -10.46
N PRO A 28 6.22 5.63 -10.39
CA PRO A 28 6.67 4.62 -11.34
C PRO A 28 6.20 4.87 -12.79
N ALA A 29 5.19 5.73 -13.00
CA ALA A 29 4.79 6.16 -14.33
C ALA A 29 5.74 7.22 -14.93
N LYS A 30 6.50 7.93 -14.09
CA LYS A 30 7.41 9.01 -14.51
C LYS A 30 8.86 8.54 -14.61
N ALA A 31 9.34 7.78 -13.61
CA ALA A 31 10.72 7.36 -13.53
C ALA A 31 10.90 6.08 -12.71
N HIS A 32 11.97 5.35 -13.03
CA HIS A 32 12.46 4.22 -12.24
C HIS A 32 13.98 4.26 -12.14
N ALA A 33 14.53 3.59 -11.14
CA ALA A 33 15.96 3.49 -10.96
C ALA A 33 16.45 2.05 -11.02
N VAL A 34 17.66 1.91 -11.51
CA VAL A 34 18.47 0.69 -11.42
C VAL A 34 19.79 0.99 -10.71
N SER A 35 20.36 0.00 -10.04
CA SER A 35 21.68 0.11 -9.43
C SER A 35 22.71 -0.69 -10.20
N ALA A 36 23.95 -0.22 -10.31
CA ALA A 36 25.02 -0.95 -10.96
C ALA A 36 26.38 -0.68 -10.28
N GLY A 37 27.40 -1.44 -10.66
CA GLY A 37 28.75 -1.25 -10.17
C GLY A 37 29.81 -1.49 -11.24
N THR A 38 30.94 -0.81 -11.13
CA THR A 38 32.09 -1.01 -12.04
C THR A 38 32.77 -2.36 -11.78
N GLN A 39 32.72 -2.84 -10.52
CA GLN A 39 33.25 -4.12 -10.06
C GLN A 39 32.25 -4.76 -9.09
N PRO A 40 31.11 -5.31 -9.58
CA PRO A 40 30.05 -5.80 -8.72
C PRO A 40 30.52 -6.90 -7.78
N GLY A 41 30.09 -6.80 -6.52
CA GLY A 41 30.31 -7.82 -5.50
C GLY A 41 29.41 -9.03 -5.70
N ALA A 42 29.63 -10.08 -4.91
CA ALA A 42 28.80 -11.29 -4.96
C ALA A 42 27.38 -11.09 -4.41
N ARG A 43 27.22 -10.20 -3.44
CA ARG A 43 25.93 -9.93 -2.74
C ARG A 43 25.91 -8.54 -2.12
N VAL A 44 24.73 -8.07 -1.75
CA VAL A 44 24.56 -6.88 -0.91
C VAL A 44 25.17 -7.12 0.48
N HIS A 45 25.78 -6.11 1.06
CA HIS A 45 26.42 -6.22 2.37
C HIS A 45 25.37 -6.49 3.46
N PRO A 46 25.60 -7.44 4.40
CA PRO A 46 24.65 -7.80 5.45
C PRO A 46 24.21 -6.61 6.31
N GLU A 47 25.16 -5.73 6.67
CA GLU A 47 24.89 -4.51 7.44
C GLU A 47 23.96 -3.53 6.69
N VAL A 48 24.01 -3.53 5.36
CA VAL A 48 23.10 -2.75 4.51
C VAL A 48 21.70 -3.37 4.49
N LEU A 49 21.61 -4.71 4.36
CA LEU A 49 20.33 -5.42 4.44
C LEU A 49 19.62 -5.11 5.76
N THR A 50 20.38 -5.20 6.89
CA THR A 50 19.84 -4.89 8.22
C THR A 50 19.32 -3.45 8.30
N ALA A 51 20.14 -2.48 7.92
CA ALA A 51 19.78 -1.08 8.01
C ALA A 51 18.59 -0.70 7.12
N MET A 52 18.43 -1.33 5.95
CA MET A 52 17.31 -1.06 5.04
C MET A 52 16.01 -1.72 5.51
N ALA A 53 16.09 -2.93 6.06
CA ALA A 53 14.93 -3.62 6.62
C ALA A 53 14.29 -2.84 7.78
N GLU A 54 15.08 -2.15 8.61
CA GLU A 54 14.60 -1.29 9.70
C GLU A 54 13.66 -0.17 9.24
N VAL A 55 13.82 0.30 8.00
CA VAL A 55 12.97 1.34 7.41
C VAL A 55 11.94 0.77 6.42
N GLY A 56 11.70 -0.55 6.47
CA GLY A 56 10.70 -1.22 5.66
C GLY A 56 11.09 -1.42 4.19
N VAL A 57 12.36 -1.32 3.85
CA VAL A 57 12.89 -1.54 2.49
C VAL A 57 13.60 -2.87 2.43
N ASP A 58 13.03 -3.84 1.74
CA ASP A 58 13.60 -5.17 1.55
C ASP A 58 14.57 -5.19 0.37
N LEU A 59 15.81 -5.64 0.62
CA LEU A 59 16.86 -5.85 -0.37
C LEU A 59 17.34 -7.32 -0.42
N SER A 60 16.59 -8.26 0.15
CA SER A 60 16.96 -9.68 0.21
C SER A 60 17.19 -10.31 -1.17
N ASP A 61 16.38 -9.91 -2.15
CA ASP A 61 16.46 -10.38 -3.53
C ASP A 61 17.36 -9.53 -4.44
N ALA A 62 17.94 -8.45 -3.89
CA ALA A 62 18.76 -7.52 -4.66
C ALA A 62 20.10 -8.15 -5.03
N LYS A 63 20.43 -8.12 -6.32
CA LYS A 63 21.68 -8.69 -6.86
C LYS A 63 22.56 -7.60 -7.42
N PRO A 64 23.86 -7.57 -7.03
CA PRO A 64 24.83 -6.71 -7.68
C PRO A 64 24.94 -7.03 -9.18
N GLN A 65 24.96 -6.00 -10.02
CA GLN A 65 25.12 -6.12 -11.46
C GLN A 65 26.17 -5.14 -12.00
N ARG A 66 26.72 -5.47 -13.16
CA ARG A 66 27.77 -4.67 -13.79
C ARG A 66 27.17 -3.44 -14.48
N LEU A 67 27.81 -2.30 -14.31
CA LEU A 67 27.56 -1.12 -15.12
C LEU A 67 28.12 -1.35 -16.52
N THR A 68 27.26 -1.39 -17.53
CA THR A 68 27.63 -1.59 -18.92
C THR A 68 27.23 -0.38 -19.78
N ASP A 69 27.80 -0.28 -20.97
CA ASP A 69 27.42 0.77 -21.93
C ASP A 69 25.97 0.62 -22.35
N GLU A 70 25.49 -0.61 -22.57
CA GLU A 70 24.10 -0.91 -22.94
C GLU A 70 23.12 -0.42 -21.87
N LEU A 71 23.42 -0.69 -20.59
CA LEU A 71 22.60 -0.21 -19.48
C LEU A 71 22.56 1.33 -19.46
N SER A 72 23.68 1.96 -19.76
CA SER A 72 23.84 3.41 -19.73
C SER A 72 23.16 4.11 -20.92
N GLN A 73 23.08 3.47 -22.11
CA GLN A 73 22.43 4.03 -23.31
C GLN A 73 20.90 4.21 -23.11
N GLY A 74 20.27 3.40 -22.26
CA GLY A 74 18.84 3.52 -21.94
C GLY A 74 18.50 4.53 -20.85
N ALA A 75 19.50 5.18 -20.23
CA ALA A 75 19.31 6.02 -19.07
C ALA A 75 19.33 7.53 -19.41
N GLN A 76 18.60 8.33 -18.62
CA GLN A 76 18.66 9.78 -18.64
C GLN A 76 19.66 10.35 -17.62
N TRP A 77 19.88 9.62 -16.53
CA TRP A 77 20.78 10.03 -15.46
C TRP A 77 21.69 8.88 -15.04
N LEU A 78 22.96 9.22 -14.82
CA LEU A 78 23.93 8.40 -14.11
C LEU A 78 24.43 9.16 -12.89
N ILE A 79 24.09 8.66 -11.69
CA ILE A 79 24.54 9.23 -10.42
C ILE A 79 25.59 8.30 -9.84
N THR A 80 26.81 8.78 -9.75
CA THR A 80 27.96 8.02 -9.26
C THR A 80 28.15 8.24 -7.75
N MET A 81 28.70 7.24 -7.07
CA MET A 81 28.92 7.25 -5.63
C MET A 81 30.31 6.64 -5.32
N GLY A 82 31.36 7.39 -5.74
CA GLY A 82 32.76 6.99 -5.50
C GLY A 82 33.26 5.89 -6.42
N CYS A 83 32.80 5.82 -7.67
CA CYS A 83 33.38 4.94 -8.70
C CYS A 83 34.43 5.63 -9.57
N GLY A 84 34.72 6.90 -9.34
CA GLY A 84 35.76 7.67 -10.04
C GLY A 84 35.58 7.72 -11.56
N GLU A 85 36.70 7.72 -12.29
CA GLU A 85 36.73 7.81 -13.75
C GLU A 85 36.34 6.52 -14.50
N ALA A 86 36.10 5.42 -13.77
CA ALA A 86 35.75 4.12 -14.34
C ALA A 86 34.31 4.00 -14.84
N CYS A 87 33.52 5.11 -14.80
CA CYS A 87 32.15 5.10 -15.26
C CYS A 87 32.02 5.44 -16.75
N PRO A 88 31.18 4.72 -17.52
CA PRO A 88 30.99 4.94 -18.97
C PRO A 88 30.68 6.40 -19.30
N HIS A 89 31.27 6.90 -20.40
CA HIS A 89 30.92 8.20 -20.95
C HIS A 89 29.95 8.01 -22.13
N VAL A 90 28.66 8.27 -21.86
CA VAL A 90 27.61 8.17 -22.88
C VAL A 90 27.14 9.57 -23.26
N PRO A 91 27.16 9.96 -24.54
CA PRO A 91 26.67 11.26 -24.99
C PRO A 91 25.19 11.46 -24.64
N GLY A 92 24.85 12.65 -24.09
CA GLY A 92 23.47 12.98 -23.69
C GLY A 92 23.06 12.48 -22.31
N LEU A 93 23.82 11.59 -21.68
CA LEU A 93 23.56 11.11 -20.32
C LEU A 93 23.90 12.21 -19.30
N LYS A 94 22.89 12.64 -18.54
CA LYS A 94 23.11 13.59 -17.42
C LYS A 94 23.87 12.89 -16.31
N ARG A 95 24.82 13.59 -15.69
CA ARG A 95 25.66 13.01 -14.63
C ARG A 95 25.66 13.87 -13.38
N ASP A 96 25.75 13.20 -12.24
CA ASP A 96 26.02 13.80 -10.93
C ASP A 96 26.93 12.85 -10.14
N ASP A 97 27.69 13.36 -9.19
CA ASP A 97 28.54 12.55 -8.31
C ASP A 97 28.23 12.87 -6.85
N TRP A 98 27.86 11.86 -6.11
CA TRP A 98 27.54 12.00 -4.70
C TRP A 98 28.65 11.39 -3.85
N THR A 99 29.47 12.22 -3.28
CA THR A 99 30.47 11.78 -2.30
C THR A 99 29.77 11.21 -1.08
N LEU A 100 29.85 9.88 -0.90
CA LEU A 100 29.26 9.12 0.19
C LEU A 100 30.28 8.16 0.77
N GLU A 101 30.23 8.02 2.09
CA GLU A 101 31.05 7.04 2.81
C GLU A 101 30.66 5.61 2.41
N ASP A 102 31.65 4.68 2.34
CA ASP A 102 31.37 3.28 2.02
C ASP A 102 30.84 2.54 3.26
N PRO A 103 29.64 1.92 3.20
CA PRO A 103 29.06 1.18 4.32
C PRO A 103 29.74 -0.17 4.60
N LYS A 104 30.61 -0.66 3.69
CA LYS A 104 31.25 -1.98 3.81
C LYS A 104 32.00 -2.15 5.12
N GLY A 105 31.62 -3.18 5.90
CA GLY A 105 32.29 -3.53 7.14
C GLY A 105 32.14 -2.52 8.28
N LYS A 106 31.21 -1.56 8.17
CA LYS A 106 30.97 -0.57 9.21
C LYS A 106 29.95 -1.06 10.24
N PRO A 107 30.03 -0.55 11.48
CA PRO A 107 28.98 -0.76 12.46
C PRO A 107 27.62 -0.29 11.92
N VAL A 108 26.55 -0.99 12.26
CA VAL A 108 25.20 -0.71 11.75
C VAL A 108 24.73 0.74 12.02
N GLU A 109 25.15 1.33 13.14
CA GLU A 109 24.89 2.75 13.49
C GLU A 109 25.46 3.71 12.45
N GLN A 110 26.64 3.40 11.93
CA GLN A 110 27.26 4.22 10.88
C GLN A 110 26.59 3.98 9.54
N VAL A 111 26.18 2.75 9.25
CA VAL A 111 25.41 2.41 8.05
C VAL A 111 24.06 3.11 8.04
N ARG A 112 23.38 3.24 9.20
CA ARG A 112 22.13 4.03 9.34
C ARG A 112 22.33 5.50 8.93
N ARG A 113 23.43 6.13 9.34
CA ARG A 113 23.75 7.53 8.95
C ARG A 113 23.96 7.66 7.44
N ILE A 114 24.68 6.71 6.83
CA ILE A 114 24.90 6.68 5.39
C ILE A 114 23.57 6.47 4.66
N ARG A 115 22.74 5.54 5.12
CA ARG A 115 21.39 5.29 4.61
C ARG A 115 20.53 6.56 4.63
N ASP A 116 20.52 7.26 5.75
CA ASP A 116 19.69 8.46 5.95
C ASP A 116 20.18 9.64 5.08
N ASP A 117 21.50 9.77 4.85
CA ASP A 117 22.05 10.74 3.89
C ASP A 117 21.63 10.37 2.45
N VAL A 118 21.73 9.10 2.07
CA VAL A 118 21.26 8.61 0.77
C VAL A 118 19.77 8.92 0.59
N ALA A 119 18.92 8.57 1.57
CA ALA A 119 17.49 8.83 1.52
C ALA A 119 17.18 10.32 1.33
N SER A 120 17.88 11.20 2.05
CA SER A 120 17.70 12.66 1.97
C SER A 120 18.10 13.21 0.59
N ARG A 121 19.18 12.71 -0.01
CA ARG A 121 19.61 13.11 -1.36
C ARG A 121 18.62 12.63 -2.41
N ILE A 122 18.14 11.40 -2.31
CA ILE A 122 17.12 10.86 -3.21
C ILE A 122 15.83 11.67 -3.14
N ALA A 123 15.33 11.98 -1.95
CA ALA A 123 14.11 12.77 -1.79
C ALA A 123 14.22 14.12 -2.52
N ARG A 124 15.30 14.86 -2.27
CA ARG A 124 15.57 16.13 -2.96
C ARG A 124 15.74 15.98 -4.47
N PHE A 125 16.36 14.89 -4.93
CA PHE A 125 16.54 14.63 -6.35
C PHE A 125 15.22 14.35 -7.06
N VAL A 126 14.39 13.47 -6.51
CA VAL A 126 13.07 13.11 -7.02
C VAL A 126 12.15 14.34 -7.07
N GLU A 127 12.18 15.17 -6.02
CA GLU A 127 11.42 16.43 -5.96
C GLU A 127 11.84 17.42 -7.04
N ARG A 128 13.15 17.70 -7.16
CA ARG A 128 13.69 18.63 -8.18
C ARG A 128 13.37 18.21 -9.62
N GLN A 129 13.26 16.90 -9.87
CA GLN A 129 12.89 16.39 -11.18
C GLN A 129 11.36 16.38 -11.42
N GLY A 130 10.54 16.69 -10.42
CA GLY A 130 9.08 16.59 -10.49
C GLY A 130 8.59 15.15 -10.62
N TRP A 131 9.41 14.20 -10.14
CA TRP A 131 9.10 12.76 -10.22
C TRP A 131 8.53 12.19 -8.94
N SER A 132 8.34 13.01 -7.90
CA SER A 132 7.74 12.56 -6.65
C SER A 132 6.42 11.86 -6.91
N ARG A 133 6.24 10.74 -6.22
CA ARG A 133 4.95 10.09 -6.13
C ARG A 133 3.98 11.10 -5.51
N GLN A 134 2.94 11.48 -6.22
CA GLN A 134 1.89 12.29 -5.61
C GLN A 134 1.31 11.47 -4.45
N GLU A 135 1.36 12.02 -3.25
CA GLU A 135 0.61 11.45 -2.13
C GLU A 135 -0.85 11.46 -2.54
N ARG A 136 -1.39 10.27 -2.83
CA ARG A 136 -2.80 10.14 -3.14
C ARG A 136 -3.58 10.56 -1.91
N ARG A 137 -4.37 11.61 -2.05
CA ARG A 137 -5.27 12.06 -0.99
C ARG A 137 -6.36 11.02 -0.80
N VAL A 138 -6.26 10.28 0.31
CA VAL A 138 -7.28 9.31 0.69
C VAL A 138 -8.16 9.94 1.76
N ALA A 139 -9.45 10.05 1.49
CA ALA A 139 -10.46 10.49 2.42
C ALA A 139 -11.53 9.40 2.59
N VAL A 140 -11.98 9.17 3.84
CA VAL A 140 -13.16 8.35 4.13
C VAL A 140 -14.23 9.29 4.67
N ARG A 141 -15.43 9.24 4.08
CA ARG A 141 -16.57 10.08 4.48
C ARG A 141 -17.89 9.30 4.43
N ALA A 142 -18.90 9.86 5.05
CA ALA A 142 -20.26 9.37 4.86
C ALA A 142 -20.68 9.46 3.37
N ALA A 143 -21.38 8.44 2.91
CA ALA A 143 -21.99 8.47 1.58
C ALA A 143 -23.13 9.48 1.55
N THR A 144 -23.27 10.13 0.41
CA THR A 144 -24.40 11.04 0.10
C THR A 144 -25.29 10.39 -0.96
N PRO A 145 -26.55 10.80 -1.10
CA PRO A 145 -27.42 10.26 -2.16
C PRO A 145 -26.81 10.34 -3.57
N ALA A 146 -25.96 11.33 -3.83
CA ALA A 146 -25.25 11.48 -5.11
C ALA A 146 -24.23 10.36 -5.38
N ASP A 147 -23.74 9.69 -4.35
CA ASP A 147 -22.78 8.58 -4.49
C ASP A 147 -23.45 7.26 -4.88
N LEU A 148 -24.76 7.11 -4.63
CA LEU A 148 -25.48 5.86 -4.81
C LEU A 148 -25.28 5.19 -6.18
N PRO A 149 -25.40 5.91 -7.32
CA PRO A 149 -25.19 5.29 -8.63
C PRO A 149 -23.76 4.75 -8.81
N SER A 150 -22.76 5.42 -8.24
CA SER A 150 -21.35 5.00 -8.33
C SER A 150 -21.07 3.81 -7.43
N VAL A 151 -21.66 3.78 -6.23
CA VAL A 151 -21.57 2.65 -5.31
C VAL A 151 -22.21 1.41 -5.92
N LEU A 152 -23.42 1.51 -6.47
CA LEU A 152 -24.10 0.38 -7.12
C LEU A 152 -23.30 -0.17 -8.31
N ARG A 153 -22.70 0.69 -9.14
CA ARG A 153 -21.80 0.24 -10.22
C ARG A 153 -20.58 -0.51 -9.67
N LEU A 154 -19.97 0.00 -8.61
CA LEU A 154 -18.78 -0.63 -8.01
C LEU A 154 -19.11 -2.00 -7.40
N LEU A 155 -20.27 -2.11 -6.73
CA LEU A 155 -20.76 -3.37 -6.16
C LEU A 155 -21.10 -4.39 -7.26
N GLY A 156 -21.83 -3.96 -8.30
CA GLY A 156 -22.19 -4.81 -9.45
C GLY A 156 -20.95 -5.35 -10.18
N ALA A 157 -19.93 -4.49 -10.39
CA ALA A 157 -18.67 -4.91 -11.00
C ALA A 157 -17.89 -5.93 -10.14
N ALA A 158 -18.14 -5.96 -8.82
CA ALA A 158 -17.55 -6.91 -7.88
C ALA A 158 -18.47 -8.12 -7.61
N SER A 159 -19.62 -8.24 -8.29
CA SER A 159 -20.63 -9.29 -8.08
C SER A 159 -21.13 -9.37 -6.63
N LEU A 160 -21.24 -8.22 -5.96
CA LEU A 160 -21.79 -8.13 -4.61
C LEU A 160 -23.30 -7.84 -4.64
N PRO A 161 -24.08 -8.35 -3.67
CA PRO A 161 -25.52 -8.10 -3.59
C PRO A 161 -25.86 -6.62 -3.54
N LEU A 162 -26.86 -6.22 -4.34
CA LEU A 162 -27.37 -4.85 -4.40
C LEU A 162 -28.64 -4.67 -3.55
N GLU A 163 -29.31 -5.77 -3.22
CA GLU A 163 -30.53 -5.79 -2.42
C GLU A 163 -30.27 -5.17 -1.05
N GLY A 164 -31.14 -4.25 -0.64
CA GLY A 164 -31.04 -3.55 0.64
C GLY A 164 -30.02 -2.40 0.71
N VAL A 165 -29.18 -2.20 -0.30
CA VAL A 165 -28.20 -1.09 -0.31
C VAL A 165 -28.87 0.24 -0.17
N GLU A 166 -29.91 0.50 -0.99
CA GLU A 166 -30.61 1.78 -1.04
C GLU A 166 -31.34 2.08 0.28
N ALA A 167 -31.98 1.07 0.87
CA ALA A 167 -32.69 1.20 2.14
C ALA A 167 -31.78 1.56 3.33
N HIS A 168 -30.52 1.13 3.30
CA HIS A 168 -29.55 1.34 4.36
C HIS A 168 -28.44 2.34 3.99
N PHE A 169 -28.61 3.08 2.86
CA PHE A 169 -27.55 3.93 2.31
C PHE A 169 -27.10 5.05 3.25
N GLY A 170 -27.95 5.48 4.17
CA GLY A 170 -27.57 6.45 5.21
C GLY A 170 -26.48 6.00 6.17
N ASP A 171 -26.20 4.70 6.25
CA ASP A 171 -25.13 4.11 7.06
C ASP A 171 -23.96 3.57 6.19
N PHE A 172 -23.87 4.06 4.95
CA PHE A 172 -22.72 3.78 4.08
C PHE A 172 -21.63 4.82 4.22
N LEU A 173 -20.37 4.33 4.12
CA LEU A 173 -19.18 5.16 3.96
C LEU A 173 -18.56 4.89 2.60
N VAL A 174 -17.92 5.93 2.05
CA VAL A 174 -17.13 5.84 0.83
C VAL A 174 -15.69 6.27 1.11
N ALA A 175 -14.75 5.67 0.40
CA ALA A 175 -13.38 6.14 0.38
C ALA A 175 -13.06 6.73 -1.00
N GLU A 176 -12.47 7.91 -1.00
CA GLU A 176 -12.00 8.61 -2.19
C GLU A 176 -10.48 8.58 -2.27
N VAL A 177 -9.99 8.53 -3.49
CA VAL A 177 -8.59 8.75 -3.83
C VAL A 177 -8.56 9.91 -4.81
N ASP A 178 -7.88 11.01 -4.44
CA ASP A 178 -7.79 12.23 -5.25
C ASP A 178 -9.17 12.79 -5.68
N GLY A 179 -10.17 12.67 -4.79
CA GLY A 179 -11.54 13.11 -5.03
C GLY A 179 -12.39 12.16 -5.87
N GLN A 180 -11.88 11.00 -6.27
CA GLN A 180 -12.61 9.97 -7.01
C GLN A 180 -13.03 8.83 -6.09
N LEU A 181 -14.29 8.41 -6.15
CA LEU A 181 -14.80 7.29 -5.37
C LEU A 181 -14.05 6.00 -5.74
N ALA A 182 -13.37 5.41 -4.77
CA ALA A 182 -12.47 4.26 -4.93
C ALA A 182 -12.87 3.05 -4.10
N ALA A 183 -13.66 3.24 -3.04
CA ALA A 183 -14.17 2.14 -2.22
C ALA A 183 -15.52 2.53 -1.59
N ALA A 184 -16.31 1.53 -1.25
CA ALA A 184 -17.57 1.70 -0.51
C ALA A 184 -17.78 0.54 0.45
N GLY A 185 -18.61 0.76 1.47
CA GLY A 185 -19.10 -0.23 2.40
C GLY A 185 -20.18 0.36 3.27
N GLY A 186 -20.98 -0.48 3.91
CA GLY A 186 -22.11 -0.01 4.68
C GLY A 186 -22.48 -0.91 5.86
N LEU A 187 -23.41 -0.42 6.62
CA LEU A 187 -24.01 -1.12 7.75
C LEU A 187 -25.53 -1.24 7.56
N GLU A 188 -26.07 -2.36 7.98
CA GLU A 188 -27.49 -2.50 8.33
C GLU A 188 -27.58 -2.58 9.84
N VAL A 189 -28.18 -1.58 10.48
CA VAL A 189 -28.23 -1.46 11.94
C VAL A 189 -29.54 -2.04 12.48
N TYR A 190 -29.44 -2.95 13.45
CA TYR A 190 -30.56 -3.66 14.08
C TYR A 190 -30.37 -3.68 15.59
N GLY A 191 -30.86 -2.64 16.28
CA GLY A 191 -30.68 -2.48 17.72
C GLY A 191 -29.21 -2.29 18.11
N ASP A 192 -28.66 -3.19 18.91
CA ASP A 192 -27.29 -3.18 19.42
C ASP A 192 -26.30 -3.96 18.53
N ALA A 193 -26.78 -4.49 17.40
CA ALA A 193 -25.98 -5.22 16.42
C ALA A 193 -26.11 -4.61 15.02
N ALA A 194 -25.08 -4.76 14.20
CA ALA A 194 -25.13 -4.37 12.80
C ALA A 194 -24.51 -5.42 11.89
N LEU A 195 -25.02 -5.50 10.66
CA LEU A 195 -24.42 -6.26 9.57
C LEU A 195 -23.51 -5.35 8.76
N LEU A 196 -22.22 -5.63 8.77
CA LEU A 196 -21.24 -5.02 7.86
C LEU A 196 -21.39 -5.67 6.49
N ARG A 197 -21.65 -4.86 5.47
CA ARG A 197 -21.92 -5.32 4.11
C ARG A 197 -21.22 -4.50 3.05
N SER A 198 -21.22 -5.02 1.83
CA SER A 198 -20.89 -4.27 0.62
C SER A 198 -19.48 -3.65 0.64
N VAL A 199 -18.53 -4.24 1.38
CA VAL A 199 -17.15 -3.73 1.43
C VAL A 199 -16.46 -4.06 0.12
N VAL A 200 -16.19 -3.03 -0.67
CA VAL A 200 -15.60 -3.16 -2.01
C VAL A 200 -14.53 -2.10 -2.23
N VAL A 201 -13.47 -2.46 -2.95
CA VAL A 201 -12.41 -1.54 -3.40
C VAL A 201 -12.26 -1.68 -4.92
N SER A 202 -12.26 -0.56 -5.62
CA SER A 202 -12.00 -0.51 -7.07
C SER A 202 -10.69 -1.24 -7.41
N PRO A 203 -10.67 -2.06 -8.47
CA PRO A 203 -9.45 -2.78 -8.88
C PRO A 203 -8.23 -1.88 -9.04
N THR A 204 -8.41 -0.67 -9.58
CA THR A 204 -7.35 0.33 -9.81
C THR A 204 -6.81 0.97 -8.53
N SER A 205 -7.51 0.80 -7.39
CA SER A 205 -7.15 1.39 -6.09
C SER A 205 -6.81 0.33 -5.03
N ARG A 206 -6.68 -0.94 -5.43
CA ARG A 206 -6.21 -2.01 -4.54
C ARG A 206 -4.75 -1.76 -4.14
N GLY A 207 -4.34 -2.31 -3.00
CA GLY A 207 -2.98 -2.11 -2.47
C GLY A 207 -2.77 -0.78 -1.72
N LEU A 208 -3.74 0.16 -1.75
CA LEU A 208 -3.67 1.45 -1.05
C LEU A 208 -4.17 1.41 0.41
N GLY A 209 -4.50 0.23 0.93
CA GLY A 209 -5.03 0.07 2.29
C GLY A 209 -6.46 0.57 2.49
N LEU A 210 -7.20 0.90 1.41
CA LEU A 210 -8.55 1.49 1.49
C LEU A 210 -9.55 0.57 2.19
N GLY A 211 -9.52 -0.72 1.90
CA GLY A 211 -10.42 -1.69 2.53
C GLY A 211 -10.28 -1.67 4.05
N ARG A 212 -9.04 -1.65 4.56
CA ARG A 212 -8.76 -1.57 5.99
C ARG A 212 -9.29 -0.27 6.59
N ARG A 213 -8.92 0.88 6.03
CA ARG A 213 -9.36 2.20 6.51
C ARG A 213 -10.88 2.32 6.54
N LEU A 214 -11.54 1.85 5.47
CA LEU A 214 -12.99 1.88 5.36
C LEU A 214 -13.66 0.96 6.41
N THR A 215 -13.14 -0.27 6.59
CA THR A 215 -13.70 -1.21 7.58
C THR A 215 -13.50 -0.69 9.01
N GLU A 216 -12.34 -0.11 9.32
CA GLU A 216 -12.08 0.52 10.62
C GLU A 216 -13.04 1.69 10.86
N ALA A 217 -13.28 2.54 9.86
CA ALA A 217 -14.24 3.63 9.96
C ALA A 217 -15.70 3.14 10.13
N LEU A 218 -16.07 2.04 9.45
CA LEU A 218 -17.41 1.43 9.62
C LEU A 218 -17.58 0.83 11.03
N VAL A 219 -16.53 0.26 11.61
CA VAL A 219 -16.55 -0.19 13.00
C VAL A 219 -16.80 0.96 13.98
N GLU A 220 -16.12 2.09 13.78
CA GLU A 220 -16.35 3.29 14.57
C GLU A 220 -17.77 3.86 14.35
N HIS A 221 -18.24 3.85 13.10
CA HIS A 221 -19.59 4.29 12.75
C HIS A 221 -20.65 3.45 13.44
N ALA A 222 -20.51 2.11 13.44
CA ALA A 222 -21.39 1.19 14.13
C ALA A 222 -21.47 1.49 15.64
N THR A 223 -20.31 1.75 16.27
CA THR A 223 -20.25 2.11 17.70
C THR A 223 -21.00 3.41 17.97
N LYS A 224 -20.82 4.44 17.11
CA LYS A 224 -21.55 5.72 17.20
C LYS A 224 -23.07 5.55 17.01
N ARG A 225 -23.47 4.56 16.21
CA ARG A 225 -24.89 4.20 16.01
C ARG A 225 -25.50 3.36 17.13
N GLY A 226 -24.71 3.01 18.16
CA GLY A 226 -25.16 2.17 19.28
C GLY A 226 -25.20 0.67 18.96
N ALA A 227 -24.56 0.23 17.87
CA ALA A 227 -24.49 -1.16 17.41
C ALA A 227 -23.03 -1.68 17.39
N PRO A 228 -22.36 -1.80 18.55
CA PRO A 228 -20.94 -2.15 18.59
C PRO A 228 -20.66 -3.62 18.23
N SER A 229 -21.68 -4.48 18.24
CA SER A 229 -21.56 -5.88 17.81
C SER A 229 -21.74 -5.99 16.31
N LEU A 230 -20.67 -6.31 15.58
CA LEU A 230 -20.66 -6.39 14.12
C LEU A 230 -20.66 -7.83 13.64
N TYR A 231 -21.47 -8.10 12.63
CA TYR A 231 -21.53 -9.36 11.91
C TYR A 231 -21.31 -9.10 10.42
N LEU A 232 -20.84 -10.09 9.69
CA LEU A 232 -20.73 -10.05 8.22
C LEU A 232 -20.88 -11.46 7.63
N LEU A 233 -21.21 -11.49 6.33
CA LEU A 233 -21.17 -12.69 5.52
C LEU A 233 -20.14 -12.49 4.41
N THR A 234 -19.33 -13.51 4.17
CA THR A 234 -18.32 -13.47 3.10
C THR A 234 -18.14 -14.81 2.41
N THR A 235 -17.92 -14.78 1.10
CA THR A 235 -17.58 -15.96 0.28
C THR A 235 -16.14 -15.92 -0.23
N THR A 236 -15.49 -14.75 -0.22
CA THR A 236 -14.20 -14.52 -0.89
C THR A 236 -13.14 -13.83 -0.03
N ALA A 237 -13.54 -13.28 1.12
CA ALA A 237 -12.65 -12.46 1.95
C ALA A 237 -12.42 -13.06 3.36
N GLU A 238 -12.50 -14.37 3.48
CA GLU A 238 -12.41 -15.10 4.73
C GLU A 238 -11.06 -14.89 5.45
N ASP A 239 -9.97 -14.75 4.71
CA ASP A 239 -8.62 -14.50 5.25
C ASP A 239 -8.35 -13.01 5.52
N TYR A 240 -9.23 -12.13 5.06
CA TYR A 240 -9.06 -10.68 5.22
C TYR A 240 -9.58 -10.18 6.57
N PHE A 241 -10.80 -10.52 6.95
CA PHE A 241 -11.48 -9.99 8.12
C PHE A 241 -10.88 -10.39 9.47
N PRO A 242 -10.22 -11.57 9.64
CA PRO A 242 -9.53 -11.89 10.89
C PRO A 242 -8.45 -10.88 11.28
N ARG A 243 -7.78 -10.28 10.30
CA ARG A 243 -6.78 -9.21 10.50
C ARG A 243 -7.38 -7.92 11.07
N LEU A 244 -8.71 -7.80 11.01
CA LEU A 244 -9.49 -6.67 11.53
C LEU A 244 -10.28 -7.04 12.79
N GLY A 245 -9.96 -8.19 13.40
CA GLY A 245 -10.56 -8.64 14.66
C GLY A 245 -11.90 -9.34 14.53
N PHE A 246 -12.29 -9.76 13.33
CA PHE A 246 -13.46 -10.63 13.15
C PHE A 246 -13.07 -12.09 13.36
N VAL A 247 -13.95 -12.86 13.99
CA VAL A 247 -13.81 -14.30 14.20
C VAL A 247 -15.00 -15.02 13.56
N ARG A 248 -14.78 -16.24 13.10
CA ARG A 248 -15.86 -17.08 12.56
C ARG A 248 -16.91 -17.34 13.63
N THR A 249 -18.17 -17.36 13.21
CA THR A 249 -19.33 -17.77 14.01
C THR A 249 -20.32 -18.56 13.17
N THR A 250 -21.42 -18.96 13.74
CA THR A 250 -22.48 -19.71 13.05
C THR A 250 -23.68 -18.83 12.74
N ARG A 251 -24.53 -19.24 11.79
CA ARG A 251 -25.78 -18.52 11.51
C ARG A 251 -26.74 -18.53 12.69
N ASP A 252 -26.74 -19.60 13.47
CA ASP A 252 -27.61 -19.74 14.65
C ASP A 252 -27.20 -18.81 15.81
N ALA A 253 -25.96 -18.33 15.81
CA ALA A 253 -25.46 -17.36 16.78
C ALA A 253 -25.78 -15.91 16.41
N LEU A 254 -26.44 -15.66 15.27
CA LEU A 254 -26.81 -14.31 14.86
C LEU A 254 -27.95 -13.76 15.70
N PRO A 255 -27.89 -12.50 16.15
CA PRO A 255 -29.00 -11.81 16.78
C PRO A 255 -30.26 -11.85 15.90
N GLN A 256 -31.41 -12.05 16.52
CA GLN A 256 -32.68 -12.19 15.81
C GLN A 256 -32.97 -11.00 14.86
N GLY A 257 -32.61 -9.77 15.26
CA GLY A 257 -32.80 -8.58 14.46
C GLY A 257 -32.14 -8.64 13.10
N LEU A 258 -30.96 -9.28 13.00
CA LEU A 258 -30.22 -9.39 11.75
C LEU A 258 -30.93 -10.24 10.68
N HIS A 259 -31.83 -11.15 11.07
CA HIS A 259 -32.59 -11.97 10.11
C HIS A 259 -33.53 -11.15 9.23
N ALA A 260 -33.75 -9.86 9.53
CA ALA A 260 -34.48 -8.93 8.67
C ALA A 260 -33.64 -8.48 7.44
N SER A 261 -32.32 -8.70 7.46
CA SER A 261 -31.43 -8.36 6.33
C SER A 261 -31.76 -9.16 5.08
N ALA A 262 -31.73 -8.50 3.93
CA ALA A 262 -31.84 -9.14 2.62
C ALA A 262 -30.71 -10.15 2.37
N GLU A 263 -29.51 -9.90 2.86
CA GLU A 263 -28.37 -10.82 2.73
C GLU A 263 -28.62 -12.16 3.44
N LEU A 264 -29.26 -12.15 4.59
CA LEU A 264 -29.62 -13.36 5.32
C LEU A 264 -30.87 -14.05 4.76
N ARG A 265 -31.72 -13.31 4.04
CA ARG A 265 -32.93 -13.83 3.38
C ARG A 265 -32.71 -14.37 1.98
N GLY A 266 -31.48 -14.52 1.53
CA GLY A 266 -31.13 -15.17 0.27
C GLY A 266 -30.31 -14.35 -0.71
N ALA A 267 -30.08 -13.06 -0.48
CA ALA A 267 -29.18 -12.25 -1.33
C ALA A 267 -27.72 -12.71 -1.20
N CYS A 268 -27.33 -13.32 -0.06
CA CYS A 268 -26.03 -13.94 0.12
C CYS A 268 -26.16 -15.48 0.12
N PRO A 269 -25.26 -16.24 -0.54
CA PRO A 269 -25.32 -17.71 -0.58
C PRO A 269 -25.29 -18.35 0.81
N GLN A 270 -25.93 -19.51 0.94
CA GLN A 270 -25.91 -20.31 2.18
C GLN A 270 -24.48 -20.75 2.58
N SER A 271 -23.59 -20.89 1.59
CA SER A 271 -22.18 -21.23 1.80
C SER A 271 -21.32 -20.08 2.34
N ALA A 272 -21.86 -18.87 2.43
CA ALA A 272 -21.11 -17.74 2.96
C ALA A 272 -20.75 -17.96 4.43
N VAL A 273 -19.50 -17.70 4.76
CA VAL A 273 -18.98 -17.77 6.12
C VAL A 273 -19.49 -16.55 6.88
N VAL A 274 -20.03 -16.83 8.08
CA VAL A 274 -20.45 -15.79 9.03
C VAL A 274 -19.29 -15.45 9.93
N MET A 275 -19.06 -14.17 10.10
CA MET A 275 -18.03 -13.68 11.02
C MET A 275 -18.61 -12.62 11.95
N HIS A 276 -18.03 -12.53 13.14
CA HIS A 276 -18.46 -11.64 14.20
C HIS A 276 -17.27 -10.89 14.78
N ARG A 277 -17.48 -9.64 15.11
CA ARG A 277 -16.56 -8.81 15.89
C ARG A 277 -17.30 -8.22 17.08
N SER A 278 -16.88 -8.62 18.28
CA SER A 278 -17.39 -8.04 19.52
C SER A 278 -16.82 -6.63 19.74
N PRO A 279 -17.53 -5.77 20.51
CA PRO A 279 -16.92 -4.54 21.01
C PRO A 279 -15.63 -4.89 21.75
N ARG A 280 -14.56 -4.14 21.52
CA ARG A 280 -13.40 -4.23 22.43
C ARG A 280 -13.91 -3.85 23.82
N ALA A 281 -13.76 -4.76 24.79
CA ALA A 281 -13.85 -4.37 26.19
C ALA A 281 -12.89 -3.18 26.38
N LEU A 282 -13.41 -2.03 26.78
CA LEU A 282 -12.56 -0.93 27.21
C LEU A 282 -11.73 -1.52 28.34
N ALA A 283 -10.42 -1.69 28.12
CA ALA A 283 -9.51 -2.02 29.19
C ALA A 283 -9.62 -0.88 30.19
N GLY A 284 -10.24 -1.22 31.34
CA GLY A 284 -10.36 -0.34 32.49
C GLY A 284 -8.99 0.00 33.09
#